data_be2f5d68f6df4acbbd779af01d4165dc
#
_entry.id   be2f5d68f6df4acbbd779af01d4165dc
#
_cell.length_a   1.000
_cell.length_b   1.000
_cell.length_c   1.000
_cell.angle_alpha   90.00
_cell.angle_beta   90.00
_cell.angle_gamma   90.00
#
_symmetry.space_group_name_H-M   'P 1'
#
loop_
_entity.id
_entity.type
_entity.pdbx_description
1 polymer ?
#
loop_
_entity_poly.entity_id
_entity_poly.type
_entity_poly.pdbx_seq_one_letter_code
_entity_poly.pdbx_strand_id
1 'polypeptide(L)'
;MAELKILPYYQKFLKNFEKEKSKISKVIKNIEIHHIGSTAVPGLGGKGIIDIMLGINSWKDLDNIVEKLKSIGFKHIHPKEGGRVFLSKTGPTKLGDTHIHILKKRGKAYKELLSFRDHLTANKEEAKRYFNLKLKWLKKFKGNRAKYTKEKEDYIKGVLR
;
A
#
# COMPACT_ATOMS: atom_id res chain seq x y z
N MET A 1 -14.75 4.99 8.20
CA MET A 1 -13.95 4.37 7.14
C MET A 1 -14.74 4.32 5.84
N ALA A 2 -14.06 4.48 4.71
CA ALA A 2 -14.71 4.37 3.40
C ALA A 2 -15.18 2.94 3.13
N GLU A 3 -16.24 2.82 2.35
CA GLU A 3 -16.82 1.52 1.98
C GLU A 3 -15.85 0.73 1.09
N LEU A 4 -15.72 -0.56 1.37
CA LEU A 4 -14.94 -1.48 0.52
C LEU A 4 -15.86 -2.03 -0.58
N LYS A 5 -15.37 -2.02 -1.81
CA LYS A 5 -16.09 -2.56 -2.97
C LYS A 5 -15.17 -3.47 -3.78
N ILE A 6 -15.75 -4.45 -4.44
CA ILE A 6 -15.03 -5.20 -5.47
C ILE A 6 -14.87 -4.28 -6.67
N LEU A 7 -13.64 -4.14 -7.14
CA LEU A 7 -13.31 -3.20 -8.20
C LEU A 7 -13.03 -3.98 -9.50
N PRO A 8 -13.87 -3.82 -10.53
CA PRO A 8 -13.72 -4.57 -11.77
C PRO A 8 -12.61 -4.04 -12.68
N TYR A 9 -12.02 -2.89 -12.38
CA TYR A 9 -11.11 -2.19 -13.29
C TYR A 9 -9.64 -2.35 -12.91
N TYR A 10 -9.21 -3.59 -12.73
CA TYR A 10 -7.81 -3.90 -12.41
C TYR A 10 -6.82 -3.26 -13.41
N GLN A 11 -7.14 -3.30 -14.70
CA GLN A 11 -6.28 -2.73 -15.74
C GLN A 11 -6.08 -1.22 -15.58
N LYS A 12 -7.10 -0.51 -15.11
CA LYS A 12 -7.00 0.92 -14.83
C LYS A 12 -6.02 1.19 -13.68
N PHE A 13 -6.02 0.34 -12.66
CA PHE A 13 -5.11 0.49 -11.53
C PHE A 13 -3.66 0.23 -11.94
N LEU A 14 -3.42 -0.78 -12.78
CA LEU A 14 -2.10 -1.03 -13.34
C LEU A 14 -1.59 0.17 -14.14
N LYS A 15 -2.44 0.73 -15.00
CA LYS A 15 -2.12 1.93 -15.78
C LYS A 15 -1.77 3.12 -14.91
N ASN A 16 -2.56 3.36 -13.87
CA ASN A 16 -2.33 4.46 -12.93
C ASN A 16 -1.02 4.25 -12.16
N PHE A 17 -0.75 3.01 -11.74
CA PHE A 17 0.52 2.67 -11.10
C PHE A 17 1.70 2.96 -12.03
N GLU A 18 1.67 2.51 -13.28
CA GLU A 18 2.77 2.73 -14.24
C GLU A 18 3.00 4.22 -14.49
N LYS A 19 1.94 5.01 -14.54
CA LYS A 19 2.02 6.46 -14.68
C LYS A 19 2.74 7.10 -13.48
N GLU A 20 2.37 6.72 -12.27
CA GLU A 20 3.01 7.23 -11.06
C GLU A 20 4.45 6.76 -10.93
N LYS A 21 4.72 5.49 -11.24
CA LYS A 21 6.07 4.94 -11.27
C LYS A 21 6.97 5.73 -12.21
N SER A 22 6.48 6.08 -13.39
CA SER A 22 7.22 6.89 -14.34
C SER A 22 7.59 8.27 -13.77
N LYS A 23 6.65 8.93 -13.11
CA LYS A 23 6.89 10.23 -12.47
C LYS A 23 7.95 10.14 -11.36
N ILE A 24 7.86 9.10 -10.53
CA ILE A 24 8.82 8.86 -9.44
C ILE A 24 10.21 8.59 -10.02
N SER A 25 10.29 7.75 -11.05
CA SER A 25 11.57 7.37 -11.68
C SER A 25 12.30 8.56 -12.32
N LYS A 26 11.56 9.59 -12.72
CA LYS A 26 12.16 10.82 -13.27
C LYS A 26 12.86 11.67 -12.21
N VAL A 27 12.36 11.66 -10.98
CA VAL A 27 12.92 12.51 -9.91
C VAL A 27 13.80 11.73 -8.94
N ILE A 28 13.63 10.42 -8.82
CA ILE A 28 14.45 9.57 -7.94
C ILE A 28 15.06 8.45 -8.78
N LYS A 29 16.39 8.44 -8.88
CA LYS A 29 17.12 7.41 -9.62
C LYS A 29 17.49 6.24 -8.71
N ASN A 30 17.60 5.04 -9.31
CA ASN A 30 18.07 3.83 -8.63
C ASN A 30 17.27 3.44 -7.38
N ILE A 31 15.95 3.64 -7.39
CA ILE A 31 15.07 3.23 -6.31
C ILE A 31 14.18 2.07 -6.77
N GLU A 32 13.92 1.12 -5.88
CA GLU A 32 12.96 0.05 -6.16
C GLU A 32 11.55 0.57 -5.93
N ILE A 33 10.67 0.31 -6.92
CA ILE A 33 9.28 0.76 -6.91
C ILE A 33 8.38 -0.46 -7.12
N HIS A 34 7.49 -0.72 -6.17
CA HIS A 34 6.57 -1.85 -6.24
C HIS A 34 5.12 -1.41 -6.06
N HIS A 35 4.23 -2.01 -6.85
CA HIS A 35 2.79 -1.89 -6.65
C HIS A 35 2.38 -2.86 -5.55
N ILE A 36 1.77 -2.36 -4.48
CA ILE A 36 1.29 -3.17 -3.36
C ILE A 36 -0.18 -2.83 -3.07
N GLY A 37 -0.75 -3.46 -2.05
CA GLY A 37 -2.13 -3.22 -1.65
C GLY A 37 -3.17 -3.87 -2.56
N SER A 38 -4.43 -3.56 -2.31
CA SER A 38 -5.56 -4.21 -2.98
C SER A 38 -5.59 -4.00 -4.50
N THR A 39 -5.17 -2.82 -4.99
CA THR A 39 -5.17 -2.53 -6.42
C THR A 39 -4.06 -3.26 -7.18
N ALA A 40 -3.10 -3.85 -6.47
CA ALA A 40 -2.04 -4.67 -7.06
C ALA A 40 -2.44 -6.13 -7.26
N VAL A 41 -3.59 -6.55 -6.72
CA VAL A 41 -4.07 -7.94 -6.77
C VAL A 41 -5.32 -8.02 -7.64
N PRO A 42 -5.30 -8.80 -8.73
CA PRO A 42 -6.48 -8.94 -9.60
C PRO A 42 -7.69 -9.47 -8.84
N GLY A 43 -8.83 -8.79 -9.00
CA GLY A 43 -10.10 -9.22 -8.40
C GLY A 43 -10.25 -8.94 -6.91
N LEU A 44 -9.26 -8.34 -6.26
CA LEU A 44 -9.38 -7.97 -4.86
C LEU A 44 -10.13 -6.64 -4.73
N GLY A 45 -11.06 -6.58 -3.79
CA GLY A 45 -11.80 -5.36 -3.48
C GLY A 45 -11.03 -4.42 -2.55
N GLY A 46 -11.38 -3.15 -2.60
CA GLY A 46 -10.75 -2.13 -1.76
C GLY A 46 -11.30 -0.74 -2.01
N LYS A 47 -10.53 0.27 -1.65
CA LYS A 47 -10.89 1.68 -1.80
C LYS A 47 -10.44 2.29 -3.13
N GLY A 48 -9.81 1.54 -4.00
CA GLY A 48 -9.27 2.05 -5.27
C GLY A 48 -8.02 2.90 -5.11
N ILE A 49 -7.35 2.81 -3.97
CA ILE A 49 -6.12 3.55 -3.70
C ILE A 49 -4.94 2.82 -4.34
N ILE A 50 -4.10 3.58 -5.04
CA ILE A 50 -2.85 3.03 -5.58
C ILE A 50 -1.80 3.11 -4.48
N ASP A 51 -1.40 1.96 -3.94
CA ASP A 51 -0.34 1.87 -2.94
C ASP A 51 0.98 1.51 -3.61
N ILE A 52 1.97 2.35 -3.41
CA ILE A 52 3.31 2.20 -3.97
C ILE A 52 4.31 2.04 -2.84
N MET A 53 5.16 1.03 -2.93
CA MET A 53 6.24 0.84 -1.98
C MET A 53 7.56 1.24 -2.60
N LEU A 54 8.31 2.10 -1.91
CA LEU A 54 9.67 2.46 -2.27
C LEU A 54 10.65 1.79 -1.31
N GLY A 55 11.60 1.05 -1.85
CA GLY A 55 12.65 0.42 -1.07
C GLY A 55 13.90 1.28 -1.04
N ILE A 56 14.31 1.74 0.14
CA ILE A 56 15.51 2.54 0.33
C ILE A 56 16.63 1.73 0.96
N ASN A 57 17.87 2.07 0.63
CA ASN A 57 19.05 1.40 1.19
C ASN A 57 19.38 1.90 2.59
N SER A 58 19.15 3.18 2.85
CA SER A 58 19.48 3.82 4.12
C SER A 58 18.47 4.91 4.45
N TRP A 59 18.12 5.03 5.73
CA TRP A 59 17.27 6.11 6.22
C TRP A 59 17.93 7.50 6.09
N LYS A 60 19.24 7.55 5.85
CA LYS A 60 19.96 8.80 5.57
C LYS A 60 19.47 9.49 4.28
N ASP A 61 18.92 8.72 3.36
CA ASP A 61 18.39 9.22 2.08
C ASP A 61 16.97 9.77 2.18
N LEU A 62 16.30 9.58 3.31
CA LEU A 62 14.87 9.85 3.48
C LEU A 62 14.49 11.29 3.15
N ASP A 63 15.19 12.26 3.73
CA ASP A 63 14.83 13.68 3.56
C ASP A 63 14.91 14.12 2.09
N ASN A 64 15.95 13.69 1.38
CA ASN A 64 16.09 13.96 -0.04
C ASN A 64 14.98 13.31 -0.87
N ILE A 65 14.65 12.08 -0.55
CA ILE A 65 13.55 11.34 -1.23
C ILE A 65 12.21 12.05 -1.00
N VAL A 66 11.92 12.43 0.25
CA VAL A 66 10.68 13.13 0.60
C VAL A 66 10.56 14.45 -0.15
N GLU A 67 11.64 15.24 -0.22
CA GLU A 67 11.61 16.50 -0.96
C GLU A 67 11.32 16.30 -2.46
N LYS A 68 11.90 15.27 -3.06
CA LYS A 68 11.65 14.92 -4.46
C LYS A 68 10.19 14.48 -4.68
N LEU A 69 9.63 13.71 -3.74
CA LEU A 69 8.23 13.29 -3.81
C LEU A 69 7.27 14.47 -3.64
N LYS A 70 7.60 15.43 -2.79
CA LYS A 70 6.83 16.67 -2.68
C LYS A 70 6.76 17.41 -4.01
N SER A 71 7.85 17.43 -4.77
CA SER A 71 7.91 18.13 -6.07
C SER A 71 6.96 17.54 -7.12
N ILE A 72 6.50 16.31 -6.93
CA ILE A 72 5.53 15.65 -7.83
C ILE A 72 4.15 15.46 -7.20
N GLY A 73 3.87 16.16 -6.10
CA GLY A 73 2.52 16.28 -5.56
C GLY A 73 2.21 15.50 -4.29
N PHE A 74 3.18 14.82 -3.69
CA PHE A 74 2.97 14.10 -2.42
C PHE A 74 3.16 15.06 -1.25
N LYS A 75 2.06 15.54 -0.70
CA LYS A 75 2.04 16.65 0.28
C LYS A 75 1.80 16.24 1.71
N HIS A 76 1.05 15.15 1.91
CA HIS A 76 0.67 14.70 3.24
C HIS A 76 1.66 13.64 3.71
N ILE A 77 2.53 14.02 4.65
CA ILE A 77 3.61 13.19 5.13
C ILE A 77 3.33 12.75 6.55
N HIS A 78 3.41 11.46 6.80
CA HIS A 78 3.29 10.90 8.13
C HIS A 78 4.67 10.46 8.61
N PRO A 79 5.06 10.81 9.86
CA PRO A 79 6.37 10.48 10.40
C PRO A 79 6.64 8.98 10.40
N LYS A 80 7.91 8.62 10.44
CA LYS A 80 8.33 7.24 10.51
C LYS A 80 7.73 6.53 11.74
N GLU A 81 6.99 5.46 11.46
CA GLU A 81 6.37 4.62 12.47
C GLU A 81 6.44 3.17 12.02
N GLY A 82 6.85 2.28 12.91
CA GLY A 82 6.95 0.85 12.58
C GLY A 82 7.89 0.53 11.42
N GLY A 83 8.93 1.33 11.20
CA GLY A 83 9.86 1.15 10.11
C GLY A 83 9.34 1.58 8.75
N ARG A 84 8.35 2.45 8.71
CA ARG A 84 7.71 2.92 7.48
C ARG A 84 7.42 4.42 7.56
N VAL A 85 7.66 5.12 6.44
CA VAL A 85 7.19 6.48 6.23
C VAL A 85 6.09 6.45 5.17
N PHE A 86 5.03 7.19 5.39
CA PHE A 86 3.84 7.19 4.55
C PHE A 86 3.58 8.58 3.98
N LEU A 87 3.31 8.66 2.67
CA LEU A 87 2.93 9.89 2.00
C LEU A 87 1.67 9.69 1.17
N SER A 88 0.86 10.73 1.03
CA SER A 88 -0.29 10.73 0.13
C SER A 88 -0.38 12.04 -0.65
N LYS A 89 -1.14 12.04 -1.74
CA LYS A 89 -1.37 13.25 -2.54
C LYS A 89 -2.47 14.14 -1.96
N THR A 90 -3.60 13.55 -1.62
CA THR A 90 -4.80 14.29 -1.25
C THR A 90 -5.24 14.07 0.18
N GLY A 91 -4.68 13.09 0.85
CA GLY A 91 -5.01 12.73 2.23
C GLY A 91 -5.22 11.23 2.38
N PRO A 92 -4.93 10.67 3.56
CA PRO A 92 -4.86 9.22 3.75
C PRO A 92 -6.19 8.50 3.65
N THR A 93 -7.30 9.21 3.67
CA THR A 93 -8.64 8.60 3.65
C THR A 93 -9.40 8.81 2.34
N LYS A 94 -8.85 9.56 1.38
CA LYS A 94 -9.54 9.85 0.13
C LYS A 94 -9.49 8.67 -0.83
N LEU A 95 -10.66 8.33 -1.38
CA LEU A 95 -10.80 7.31 -2.43
C LEU A 95 -10.04 7.73 -3.68
N GLY A 96 -9.40 6.76 -4.33
CA GLY A 96 -8.69 7.01 -5.59
C GLY A 96 -7.38 7.77 -5.43
N ASP A 97 -6.92 7.99 -4.20
CA ASP A 97 -5.63 8.64 -3.95
C ASP A 97 -4.46 7.71 -4.29
N THR A 98 -3.26 8.28 -4.31
CA THR A 98 -2.01 7.52 -4.43
C THR A 98 -1.23 7.65 -3.13
N HIS A 99 -0.87 6.51 -2.57
CA HIS A 99 -0.12 6.41 -1.32
C HIS A 99 1.28 5.87 -1.60
N ILE A 100 2.28 6.46 -0.95
CA ILE A 100 3.65 5.96 -0.99
C ILE A 100 4.04 5.48 0.41
N HIS A 101 4.58 4.27 0.47
CA HIS A 101 5.15 3.66 1.66
C HIS A 101 6.65 3.51 1.45
N ILE A 102 7.44 4.23 2.24
CA ILE A 102 8.91 4.14 2.18
C ILE A 102 9.38 3.18 3.27
N LEU A 103 10.05 2.12 2.87
CA LEU A 103 10.58 1.09 3.77
C LEU A 103 12.03 0.81 3.43
N LYS A 104 12.76 0.31 4.41
CA LYS A 104 14.13 -0.14 4.19
C LYS A 104 14.11 -1.43 3.36
N LYS A 105 14.80 -1.42 2.26
CA LYS A 105 14.94 -2.55 1.34
C LYS A 105 15.48 -3.77 2.08
N ARG A 106 14.88 -4.94 1.81
CA ARG A 106 15.21 -6.21 2.46
C ARG A 106 14.88 -6.29 3.94
N GLY A 107 14.22 -5.28 4.52
CA GLY A 107 13.72 -5.34 5.88
C GLY A 107 12.52 -6.28 5.99
N LYS A 108 12.16 -6.61 7.23
CA LYS A 108 11.05 -7.54 7.50
C LYS A 108 9.73 -7.06 6.89
N ALA A 109 9.36 -5.80 7.13
CA ALA A 109 8.11 -5.23 6.61
C ALA A 109 8.10 -5.18 5.08
N TYR A 110 9.22 -4.85 4.46
CA TYR A 110 9.38 -4.86 3.01
C TYR A 110 9.09 -6.24 2.42
N LYS A 111 9.72 -7.27 2.97
CA LYS A 111 9.54 -8.66 2.53
C LYS A 111 8.11 -9.16 2.74
N GLU A 112 7.52 -8.84 3.89
CA GLU A 112 6.15 -9.25 4.21
C GLU A 112 5.13 -8.66 3.25
N LEU A 113 5.24 -7.38 2.92
CA LEU A 113 4.33 -6.72 1.98
C LEU A 113 4.39 -7.34 0.59
N LEU A 114 5.59 -7.62 0.08
CA LEU A 114 5.76 -8.26 -1.23
C LEU A 114 5.26 -9.71 -1.22
N SER A 115 5.59 -10.46 -0.20
CA SER A 115 5.17 -11.87 -0.06
C SER A 115 3.66 -11.99 0.04
N PHE A 116 3.02 -11.11 0.79
CA PHE A 116 1.56 -11.12 0.95
C PHE A 116 0.85 -10.77 -0.37
N ARG A 117 1.33 -9.74 -1.07
CA ARG A 117 0.83 -9.39 -2.41
C ARG A 117 0.93 -10.59 -3.36
N ASP A 118 2.09 -11.23 -3.42
CA ASP A 118 2.35 -12.34 -4.32
C ASP A 118 1.50 -13.57 -3.96
N HIS A 119 1.34 -13.83 -2.66
CA HIS A 119 0.47 -14.90 -2.16
C HIS A 119 -0.98 -14.72 -2.61
N LEU A 120 -1.52 -13.52 -2.45
CA LEU A 120 -2.91 -13.23 -2.86
C LEU A 120 -3.06 -13.26 -4.39
N THR A 121 -2.06 -12.81 -5.13
CA THR A 121 -2.07 -12.85 -6.59
C THR A 121 -2.09 -14.28 -7.11
N ALA A 122 -1.35 -15.19 -6.47
CA ALA A 122 -1.30 -16.59 -6.83
C ALA A 122 -2.50 -17.41 -6.34
N ASN A 123 -3.26 -16.91 -5.37
CA ASN A 123 -4.34 -17.66 -4.71
C ASN A 123 -5.64 -16.85 -4.70
N LYS A 124 -6.42 -16.95 -5.76
CA LYS A 124 -7.69 -16.21 -5.93
C LYS A 124 -8.67 -16.45 -4.78
N GLU A 125 -8.78 -17.67 -4.29
CA GLU A 125 -9.69 -18.00 -3.19
C GLU A 125 -9.25 -17.32 -1.89
N GLU A 126 -7.95 -17.27 -1.63
CA GLU A 126 -7.42 -16.56 -0.47
C GLU A 126 -7.66 -15.05 -0.58
N ALA A 127 -7.53 -14.48 -1.79
CA ALA A 127 -7.84 -13.08 -2.03
C ALA A 127 -9.31 -12.76 -1.71
N LYS A 128 -10.24 -13.61 -2.14
CA LYS A 128 -11.67 -13.49 -1.83
C LYS A 128 -11.92 -13.59 -0.33
N ARG A 129 -11.29 -14.58 0.31
CA ARG A 129 -11.41 -14.79 1.76
C ARG A 129 -10.92 -13.57 2.53
N TYR A 130 -9.78 -13.03 2.14
CA TYR A 130 -9.21 -11.82 2.76
C TYR A 130 -10.15 -10.63 2.60
N PHE A 131 -10.72 -10.42 1.42
CA PHE A 131 -11.68 -9.34 1.18
C PHE A 131 -12.91 -9.48 2.09
N ASN A 132 -13.47 -10.68 2.19
CA ASN A 132 -14.62 -10.96 3.06
C ASN A 132 -14.29 -10.74 4.54
N LEU A 133 -13.09 -11.11 4.95
CA LEU A 133 -12.62 -10.85 6.32
C LEU A 133 -12.50 -9.35 6.60
N LYS A 134 -11.99 -8.57 5.65
CA LYS A 134 -11.93 -7.11 5.81
C LYS A 134 -13.32 -6.50 5.98
N LEU A 135 -14.31 -6.95 5.23
CA LEU A 135 -15.69 -6.51 5.41
C LEU A 135 -16.23 -6.85 6.80
N LYS A 136 -15.96 -8.06 7.28
CA LYS A 136 -16.34 -8.49 8.63
C LYS A 136 -15.68 -7.64 9.71
N TRP A 137 -14.40 -7.36 9.58
CA TRP A 137 -13.67 -6.53 10.55
C TRP A 137 -14.17 -5.09 10.56
N LEU A 138 -14.48 -4.52 9.38
CA LEU A 138 -15.08 -3.19 9.30
C LEU A 138 -16.39 -3.11 10.08
N LYS A 139 -17.22 -4.14 9.97
CA LYS A 139 -18.49 -4.24 10.67
C LYS A 139 -18.29 -4.42 12.18
N LYS A 140 -17.38 -5.33 12.55
CA LYS A 140 -17.09 -5.70 13.94
C LYS A 140 -16.45 -4.56 14.72
N PHE A 141 -15.49 -3.87 14.12
CA PHE A 141 -14.70 -2.82 14.77
C PHE A 141 -15.12 -1.41 14.37
N LYS A 142 -16.38 -1.23 14.11
CA LYS A 142 -16.99 -0.01 13.62
C LYS A 142 -16.42 1.24 14.32
N GLY A 143 -15.68 2.08 13.56
CA GLY A 143 -15.05 3.26 14.10
C GLY A 143 -13.76 3.04 14.90
N ASN A 144 -13.38 1.80 15.19
CA ASN A 144 -12.12 1.49 15.90
C ASN A 144 -11.03 1.04 14.93
N ARG A 145 -10.32 2.02 14.36
CA ARG A 145 -9.27 1.78 13.39
C ARG A 145 -8.11 0.95 13.95
N ALA A 146 -7.76 1.14 15.22
CA ALA A 146 -6.65 0.41 15.84
C ALA A 146 -6.92 -1.09 15.91
N LYS A 147 -8.14 -1.50 16.31
CA LYS A 147 -8.54 -2.91 16.36
C LYS A 147 -8.60 -3.52 14.96
N TYR A 148 -9.15 -2.80 13.98
CA TYR A 148 -9.16 -3.23 12.60
C TYR A 148 -7.75 -3.50 12.08
N THR A 149 -6.85 -2.57 12.28
CA THR A 149 -5.45 -2.68 11.84
C THR A 149 -4.75 -3.86 12.49
N LYS A 150 -4.97 -4.07 13.79
CA LYS A 150 -4.36 -5.20 14.50
C LYS A 150 -4.83 -6.55 13.96
N GLU A 151 -6.12 -6.72 13.75
CA GLU A 151 -6.67 -7.96 13.16
C GLU A 151 -6.11 -8.23 11.77
N LYS A 152 -6.03 -7.20 10.96
CA LYS A 152 -5.44 -7.28 9.63
C LYS A 152 -3.97 -7.72 9.69
N GLU A 153 -3.18 -7.12 10.55
CA GLU A 153 -1.76 -7.48 10.73
C GLU A 153 -1.60 -8.91 11.22
N ASP A 154 -2.39 -9.34 12.19
CA ASP A 154 -2.35 -10.71 12.72
C ASP A 154 -2.70 -11.73 11.63
N TYR A 155 -3.69 -11.43 10.80
CA TYR A 155 -4.06 -12.27 9.67
C TYR A 155 -2.90 -12.40 8.66
N ILE A 156 -2.29 -11.29 8.29
CA ILE A 156 -1.17 -11.27 7.35
C ILE A 156 0.00 -12.11 7.89
N LYS A 157 0.35 -11.96 9.15
CA LYS A 157 1.40 -12.76 9.81
C LYS A 157 1.07 -14.23 9.81
N GLY A 158 -0.20 -14.60 10.06
CA GLY A 158 -0.66 -15.98 10.01
C GLY A 158 -0.52 -16.62 8.62
N VAL A 159 -0.83 -15.87 7.58
CA VAL A 159 -0.72 -16.33 6.18
C VAL A 159 0.74 -16.55 5.78
N LEU A 160 1.66 -15.72 6.26
CA LEU A 160 3.08 -15.76 5.89
C LEU A 160 3.92 -16.75 6.72
N ARG A 161 3.31 -17.47 7.64
CA ARG A 161 4.00 -18.52 8.41
C ARG A 161 4.17 -19.82 7.63
#